data_bf7be6b741af6c359e0ecf098f7ea673
#
_entry.id   bf7be6b741af6c359e0ecf098f7ea673
#
_cell.length_a   1.000
_cell.length_b   1.000
_cell.length_c   1.000
_cell.angle_alpha   90.00
_cell.angle_beta   90.00
_cell.angle_gamma   90.00
#
_symmetry.space_group_name_H-M   'P 1'
#
loop_
_entity.id
_entity.type
_entity.pdbx_description
1 polymer ?
#
loop_
_entity_poly.entity_id
_entity_poly.type
_entity_poly.pdbx_seq_one_letter_code
_entity_poly.pdbx_strand_id
1 'polypeptide(L)'
;MRVPRAILVLPSALVVPAALLAQAPLRLTLIDTAVLSAPRLEESSGVAPSRRPGVYWTHNDSGDGPFLYATDSAGHDLGAIRVDGATNVDWEDIARGPCPGSPETCLYIGDIGDNSARRSSVIVYVVPEPDPPAGPSDTNRHVAAIDAIRLRYPDHPHDAEGLAVTADGRLLVVTKDLSARARLFSANVAGHGSAPVTLSAVCTLQIAVNPIRGRLVTGIAISPDQHWLLARTYVSIHAFALDSTCAPLVRETGVVIPVIESQGEGVSFDGPDRIVMTSERGATGHAIISRYRIEGLGAR
;
A
#
# COMPACT_ATOMS: atom_id res chain seq x y z
N MET A 1 9.92 82.24 16.55
CA MET A 1 9.39 81.25 15.56
C MET A 1 9.48 79.87 16.22
N ARG A 2 8.34 79.29 16.56
CA ARG A 2 8.25 77.89 17.08
C ARG A 2 7.80 76.96 15.95
N VAL A 3 8.61 75.98 15.64
CA VAL A 3 8.30 74.94 14.64
C VAL A 3 7.44 73.86 15.30
N PRO A 4 6.29 73.44 14.71
CA PRO A 4 5.49 72.38 15.30
C PRO A 4 6.13 71.01 14.99
N ARG A 5 6.23 70.15 16.01
CA ARG A 5 6.63 68.75 15.88
C ARG A 5 5.45 67.94 15.34
N ALA A 6 5.62 67.36 14.17
CA ALA A 6 4.68 66.40 13.64
C ALA A 6 4.84 65.06 14.38
N ILE A 7 3.75 64.55 14.95
CA ILE A 7 3.65 63.21 15.56
C ILE A 7 3.35 62.23 14.44
N LEU A 8 4.32 61.34 14.15
CA LEU A 8 4.15 60.26 13.20
C LEU A 8 3.42 59.11 13.91
N VAL A 9 2.14 58.90 13.61
CA VAL A 9 1.37 57.75 14.08
C VAL A 9 1.60 56.59 13.12
N LEU A 10 2.36 55.56 13.56
CA LEU A 10 2.53 54.32 12.84
C LEU A 10 1.27 53.45 13.01
N PRO A 11 0.72 52.87 11.92
CA PRO A 11 -0.41 51.96 12.04
C PRO A 11 0.06 50.65 12.68
N SER A 12 -0.55 50.28 13.79
CA SER A 12 -0.38 48.96 14.41
C SER A 12 -0.98 47.90 13.47
N ALA A 13 -0.13 47.10 12.84
CA ALA A 13 -0.57 45.94 12.10
C ALA A 13 -1.17 44.92 13.09
N LEU A 14 -2.46 44.65 12.97
CA LEU A 14 -3.12 43.54 13.65
C LEU A 14 -2.55 42.24 13.11
N VAL A 15 -1.70 41.56 13.86
CA VAL A 15 -1.29 40.20 13.60
C VAL A 15 -2.47 39.32 14.02
N VAL A 16 -3.29 38.91 13.05
CA VAL A 16 -4.29 37.87 13.27
C VAL A 16 -3.53 36.54 13.43
N PRO A 17 -3.61 35.86 14.58
CA PRO A 17 -2.98 34.57 14.73
C PRO A 17 -3.63 33.63 13.72
N ALA A 18 -2.83 33.01 12.85
CA ALA A 18 -3.30 31.90 12.04
C ALA A 18 -3.78 30.82 13.03
N ALA A 19 -5.09 30.63 13.11
CA ALA A 19 -5.65 29.54 13.89
C ALA A 19 -5.04 28.24 13.32
N LEU A 20 -4.21 27.53 14.11
CA LEU A 20 -3.86 26.16 13.84
C LEU A 20 -5.18 25.40 13.81
N LEU A 21 -5.71 25.13 12.62
CA LEU A 21 -6.80 24.19 12.45
C LEU A 21 -6.27 22.85 12.95
N ALA A 22 -6.73 22.42 14.11
CA ALA A 22 -6.40 21.09 14.62
C ALA A 22 -6.87 20.09 13.57
N GLN A 23 -5.93 19.35 13.00
CA GLN A 23 -6.23 18.34 12.01
C GLN A 23 -7.14 17.29 12.63
N ALA A 24 -8.24 16.95 11.96
CA ALA A 24 -9.15 15.93 12.45
C ALA A 24 -8.39 14.60 12.63
N PRO A 25 -8.66 13.85 13.70
CA PRO A 25 -8.01 12.57 13.90
C PRO A 25 -8.33 11.60 12.76
N LEU A 26 -7.35 10.80 12.38
CA LEU A 26 -7.56 9.70 11.44
C LEU A 26 -8.62 8.75 12.00
N ARG A 27 -9.62 8.39 11.20
CA ARG A 27 -10.71 7.50 11.57
C ARG A 27 -11.00 6.49 10.48
N LEU A 28 -11.37 5.27 10.90
CA LEU A 28 -11.89 4.22 10.03
C LEU A 28 -13.34 3.94 10.42
N THR A 29 -14.25 4.04 9.46
CA THR A 29 -15.64 3.63 9.62
C THR A 29 -15.90 2.44 8.71
N LEU A 30 -16.24 1.28 9.28
CA LEU A 30 -16.55 0.07 8.52
C LEU A 30 -17.74 0.34 7.58
N ILE A 31 -17.57 -0.01 6.31
CA ILE A 31 -18.64 -0.01 5.30
C ILE A 31 -19.24 -1.42 5.23
N ASP A 32 -18.42 -2.41 4.95
CA ASP A 32 -18.80 -3.81 4.92
C ASP A 32 -17.56 -4.72 5.15
N THR A 33 -17.85 -6.00 5.39
CA THR A 33 -16.87 -7.08 5.47
C THR A 33 -17.48 -8.38 4.97
N ALA A 34 -16.70 -9.21 4.30
CA ALA A 34 -17.13 -10.50 3.77
C ALA A 34 -16.01 -11.54 3.85
N VAL A 35 -16.39 -12.80 3.85
CA VAL A 35 -15.44 -13.92 3.73
C VAL A 35 -15.07 -14.09 2.26
N LEU A 36 -13.78 -14.20 1.97
CA LEU A 36 -13.28 -14.55 0.64
C LEU A 36 -13.60 -16.02 0.35
N SER A 37 -14.39 -16.25 -0.70
CA SER A 37 -14.95 -17.57 -0.98
C SER A 37 -14.11 -18.42 -1.95
N ALA A 38 -13.04 -17.85 -2.54
CA ALA A 38 -12.15 -18.59 -3.44
C ALA A 38 -11.42 -19.70 -2.67
N PRO A 39 -11.62 -20.99 -3.02
CA PRO A 39 -11.11 -22.10 -2.20
C PRO A 39 -9.59 -22.16 -2.10
N ARG A 40 -8.89 -21.67 -3.14
CA ARG A 40 -7.42 -21.65 -3.19
C ARG A 40 -6.80 -20.40 -2.57
N LEU A 41 -7.61 -19.39 -2.24
CA LEU A 41 -7.15 -18.15 -1.62
C LEU A 41 -7.15 -18.32 -0.10
N GLU A 42 -6.04 -18.81 0.42
CA GLU A 42 -5.88 -19.10 1.85
C GLU A 42 -5.07 -18.01 2.56
N GLU A 43 -4.12 -17.42 1.86
CA GLU A 43 -3.13 -16.49 2.37
C GLU A 43 -3.17 -15.19 1.55
N SER A 44 -4.39 -14.54 1.53
CA SER A 44 -4.55 -13.27 0.82
C SER A 44 -3.60 -12.22 1.40
N SER A 45 -2.52 -11.93 0.69
CA SER A 45 -1.50 -10.98 1.08
C SER A 45 -1.84 -9.57 0.57
N GLY A 46 -1.47 -9.17 -0.63
CA GLY A 46 -1.81 -7.85 -1.17
C GLY A 46 -3.23 -7.72 -1.71
N VAL A 47 -3.72 -6.48 -1.88
CA VAL A 47 -4.99 -6.17 -2.54
C VAL A 47 -4.92 -4.91 -3.39
N ALA A 48 -5.46 -4.94 -4.61
CA ALA A 48 -5.58 -3.79 -5.50
C ALA A 48 -6.97 -3.68 -6.11
N PRO A 49 -7.60 -2.49 -6.17
CA PRO A 49 -8.84 -2.29 -6.90
C PRO A 49 -8.64 -2.53 -8.40
N SER A 50 -9.58 -3.21 -9.01
CA SER A 50 -9.61 -3.36 -10.46
C SER A 50 -10.13 -2.08 -11.14
N ARG A 51 -9.83 -1.91 -12.43
CA ARG A 51 -10.50 -0.91 -13.28
C ARG A 51 -12.03 -1.12 -13.34
N ARG A 52 -12.51 -2.35 -13.08
CA ARG A 52 -13.93 -2.67 -12.92
C ARG A 52 -14.37 -2.33 -11.49
N PRO A 53 -15.23 -1.32 -11.28
CA PRO A 53 -15.67 -0.91 -9.95
C PRO A 53 -16.23 -2.08 -9.12
N GLY A 54 -15.85 -2.15 -7.85
CA GLY A 54 -16.31 -3.18 -6.92
C GLY A 54 -15.65 -4.55 -7.11
N VAL A 55 -14.63 -4.65 -7.96
CA VAL A 55 -13.80 -5.84 -8.14
C VAL A 55 -12.39 -5.54 -7.65
N TYR A 56 -11.76 -6.53 -7.05
CA TYR A 56 -10.42 -6.45 -6.46
C TYR A 56 -9.56 -7.61 -6.91
N TRP A 57 -8.28 -7.32 -7.08
CA TRP A 57 -7.23 -8.30 -7.30
C TRP A 57 -6.52 -8.59 -6.00
N THR A 58 -6.23 -9.85 -5.76
CA THR A 58 -5.39 -10.31 -4.66
C THR A 58 -4.58 -11.54 -5.10
N HIS A 59 -3.67 -11.99 -4.27
CA HIS A 59 -2.86 -13.19 -4.48
C HIS A 59 -2.59 -13.87 -3.15
N ASN A 60 -2.17 -15.12 -3.19
CA ASN A 60 -1.58 -15.75 -2.01
C ASN A 60 -0.14 -15.29 -1.82
N ASP A 61 0.31 -15.36 -0.59
CA ASP A 61 1.70 -15.30 -0.16
C ASP A 61 2.54 -16.44 -0.81
N SER A 62 3.63 -16.83 -0.21
CA SER A 62 4.53 -17.89 -0.67
C SER A 62 3.83 -19.27 -0.79
N GLY A 63 4.38 -20.13 -1.63
CA GLY A 63 3.95 -21.53 -1.72
C GLY A 63 2.78 -21.82 -2.68
N ASP A 64 2.08 -20.82 -3.21
CA ASP A 64 1.12 -20.99 -4.31
C ASP A 64 1.83 -20.81 -5.67
N GLY A 65 1.10 -21.02 -6.75
CA GLY A 65 1.56 -20.63 -8.08
C GLY A 65 1.40 -19.12 -8.33
N PRO A 66 1.90 -18.62 -9.47
CA PRO A 66 1.78 -17.22 -9.82
C PRO A 66 0.36 -16.89 -10.30
N PHE A 67 -0.58 -16.75 -9.38
CA PHE A 67 -1.98 -16.49 -9.66
C PHE A 67 -2.45 -15.17 -9.06
N LEU A 68 -3.23 -14.44 -9.85
CA LEU A 68 -4.08 -13.35 -9.41
C LEU A 68 -5.50 -13.85 -9.25
N TYR A 69 -6.09 -13.63 -8.10
CA TYR A 69 -7.48 -13.95 -7.79
C TYR A 69 -8.33 -12.70 -7.90
N ALA A 70 -9.46 -12.80 -8.59
CA ALA A 70 -10.44 -11.73 -8.64
C ALA A 70 -11.56 -12.00 -7.63
N THR A 71 -11.93 -10.99 -6.86
CA THR A 71 -13.03 -11.03 -5.91
C THR A 71 -13.86 -9.75 -5.98
N ASP A 72 -15.09 -9.76 -5.48
CA ASP A 72 -15.88 -8.56 -5.28
C ASP A 72 -15.95 -8.15 -3.79
N SER A 73 -16.65 -7.06 -3.51
CA SER A 73 -16.80 -6.58 -2.13
C SER A 73 -17.62 -7.50 -1.21
N ALA A 74 -18.35 -8.47 -1.79
CA ALA A 74 -19.08 -9.49 -1.05
C ALA A 74 -18.24 -10.77 -0.85
N GLY A 75 -16.97 -10.76 -1.31
CA GLY A 75 -16.04 -11.88 -1.18
C GLY A 75 -16.27 -13.01 -2.16
N HIS A 76 -17.09 -12.82 -3.19
CA HIS A 76 -17.35 -13.88 -4.17
C HIS A 76 -16.09 -14.20 -4.98
N ASP A 77 -15.88 -15.49 -5.23
CA ASP A 77 -14.86 -15.97 -6.16
C ASP A 77 -15.27 -15.64 -7.60
N LEU A 78 -14.54 -14.71 -8.21
CA LEU A 78 -14.71 -14.34 -9.62
C LEU A 78 -13.74 -15.10 -10.54
N GLY A 79 -12.90 -15.99 -9.98
CA GLY A 79 -11.91 -16.76 -10.70
C GLY A 79 -10.48 -16.26 -10.54
N ALA A 80 -9.56 -16.98 -11.17
CA ALA A 80 -8.14 -16.70 -11.08
C ALA A 80 -7.49 -16.61 -12.48
N ILE A 81 -6.42 -15.83 -12.58
CA ILE A 81 -5.60 -15.66 -13.78
C ILE A 81 -4.16 -16.04 -13.44
N ARG A 82 -3.58 -16.90 -14.26
CA ARG A 82 -2.16 -17.24 -14.16
C ARG A 82 -1.31 -16.11 -14.78
N VAL A 83 -0.26 -15.71 -14.08
CA VAL A 83 0.73 -14.76 -14.58
C VAL A 83 1.87 -15.51 -15.23
N ASP A 84 1.89 -15.53 -16.57
CA ASP A 84 2.95 -16.18 -17.33
C ASP A 84 4.25 -15.37 -17.24
N GLY A 85 5.36 -16.04 -17.09
CA GLY A 85 6.68 -15.44 -16.91
C GLY A 85 6.99 -15.03 -15.47
N ALA A 86 6.05 -15.21 -14.53
CA ALA A 86 6.26 -15.01 -13.11
C ALA A 86 6.44 -16.32 -12.34
N THR A 87 7.10 -16.22 -11.20
CA THR A 87 7.16 -17.26 -10.15
C THR A 87 6.70 -16.61 -8.86
N ASN A 88 5.94 -17.32 -8.04
CA ASN A 88 5.68 -16.88 -6.66
C ASN A 88 6.74 -17.53 -5.75
N VAL A 89 7.72 -16.74 -5.32
CA VAL A 89 8.71 -17.16 -4.31
C VAL A 89 8.24 -16.68 -2.94
N ASP A 90 7.88 -15.38 -2.85
CA ASP A 90 7.43 -14.72 -1.62
C ASP A 90 6.67 -13.43 -2.01
N TRP A 91 5.44 -13.61 -2.55
CA TRP A 91 4.61 -12.49 -3.01
C TRP A 91 3.91 -11.85 -1.82
N GLU A 92 4.18 -10.55 -1.59
CA GLU A 92 3.71 -9.86 -0.40
C GLU A 92 2.64 -8.80 -0.68
N ASP A 93 2.80 -8.02 -1.74
CA ASP A 93 1.85 -6.94 -2.01
C ASP A 93 1.60 -6.75 -3.50
N ILE A 94 0.47 -6.11 -3.83
CA ILE A 94 0.09 -5.77 -5.20
C ILE A 94 -0.37 -4.33 -5.29
N ALA A 95 0.19 -3.58 -6.22
CA ALA A 95 -0.19 -2.21 -6.47
C ALA A 95 -0.72 -2.03 -7.90
N ARG A 96 -1.62 -1.06 -8.06
CA ARG A 96 -2.10 -0.62 -9.37
C ARG A 96 -1.43 0.70 -9.74
N GLY A 97 -0.89 0.80 -10.96
CA GLY A 97 -0.19 1.98 -11.42
C GLY A 97 -0.17 2.13 -12.94
N PRO A 98 0.48 3.18 -13.49
CA PRO A 98 0.63 3.34 -14.93
C PRO A 98 1.51 2.22 -15.51
N CYS A 99 1.17 1.73 -16.70
CA CYS A 99 2.06 0.82 -17.42
C CYS A 99 3.29 1.58 -17.96
N PRO A 100 4.49 0.98 -17.90
CA PRO A 100 5.67 1.59 -18.48
C PRO A 100 5.50 1.88 -19.97
N GLY A 101 5.63 3.15 -20.35
CA GLY A 101 5.54 3.57 -21.75
C GLY A 101 4.16 3.46 -22.41
N SER A 102 3.09 3.23 -21.65
CA SER A 102 1.72 3.11 -22.14
C SER A 102 0.75 3.93 -21.29
N PRO A 103 -0.36 4.45 -21.86
CA PRO A 103 -1.41 5.10 -21.08
C PRO A 103 -2.30 4.12 -20.31
N GLU A 104 -2.06 2.83 -20.46
CA GLU A 104 -2.84 1.78 -19.81
C GLU A 104 -2.47 1.65 -18.32
N THR A 105 -3.25 0.85 -17.61
CA THR A 105 -3.03 0.50 -16.21
C THR A 105 -2.41 -0.88 -16.09
N CYS A 106 -1.43 -1.00 -15.22
CA CYS A 106 -0.77 -2.25 -14.87
C CYS A 106 -0.99 -2.59 -13.39
N LEU A 107 -0.90 -3.87 -13.10
CA LEU A 107 -0.69 -4.41 -11.77
C LEU A 107 0.81 -4.67 -11.57
N TYR A 108 1.30 -4.28 -10.44
CA TYR A 108 2.67 -4.49 -9.98
C TYR A 108 2.62 -5.47 -8.81
N ILE A 109 3.23 -6.63 -8.98
CA ILE A 109 3.19 -7.73 -8.00
C ILE A 109 4.56 -7.83 -7.36
N GLY A 110 4.62 -7.67 -6.06
CA GLY A 110 5.86 -7.65 -5.29
C GLY A 110 6.25 -9.03 -4.79
N ASP A 111 7.16 -9.71 -5.50
CA ASP A 111 7.91 -10.85 -4.99
C ASP A 111 9.11 -10.32 -4.17
N ILE A 112 8.77 -9.75 -3.00
CA ILE A 112 9.65 -8.89 -2.20
C ILE A 112 9.91 -9.41 -0.78
N GLY A 113 9.20 -10.47 -0.35
CA GLY A 113 9.43 -11.13 0.92
C GLY A 113 10.81 -11.80 0.99
N ASP A 114 11.40 -11.78 2.15
CA ASP A 114 12.67 -12.42 2.48
C ASP A 114 12.84 -12.57 3.99
N ASN A 115 11.98 -13.37 4.60
CA ASN A 115 11.95 -13.62 6.05
C ASN A 115 13.32 -13.96 6.66
N SER A 116 14.26 -14.43 5.84
CA SER A 116 15.63 -14.76 6.25
C SER A 116 16.66 -13.67 5.92
N ALA A 117 16.26 -12.59 5.24
CA ALA A 117 17.11 -11.50 4.75
C ALA A 117 18.35 -12.01 4.00
N ARG A 118 18.16 -12.88 2.98
CA ARG A 118 19.23 -13.54 2.21
C ARG A 118 19.17 -13.32 0.71
N ARG A 119 18.04 -12.82 0.20
CA ARG A 119 17.86 -12.60 -1.24
C ARG A 119 18.72 -11.41 -1.69
N SER A 120 19.67 -11.66 -2.60
CA SER A 120 20.51 -10.60 -3.17
C SER A 120 19.74 -9.60 -4.04
N SER A 121 18.58 -9.99 -4.51
CA SER A 121 17.58 -9.16 -5.21
C SER A 121 16.20 -9.73 -5.04
N VAL A 122 15.21 -8.85 -5.03
CA VAL A 122 13.76 -9.15 -5.06
C VAL A 122 13.20 -8.73 -6.41
N ILE A 123 11.97 -9.10 -6.74
CA ILE A 123 11.40 -8.88 -8.06
C ILE A 123 10.04 -8.17 -7.93
N VAL A 124 9.76 -7.24 -8.83
CA VAL A 124 8.41 -6.71 -9.05
C VAL A 124 8.00 -7.09 -10.47
N TYR A 125 6.97 -7.91 -10.61
CA TYR A 125 6.39 -8.26 -11.90
C TYR A 125 5.41 -7.19 -12.31
N VAL A 126 5.46 -6.76 -13.57
CA VAL A 126 4.53 -5.78 -14.16
C VAL A 126 3.63 -6.50 -15.15
N VAL A 127 2.33 -6.40 -14.93
CA VAL A 127 1.31 -7.12 -15.69
C VAL A 127 0.27 -6.11 -16.19
N PRO A 128 -0.03 -6.04 -17.51
CA PRO A 128 -1.17 -5.26 -17.96
C PRO A 128 -2.43 -5.73 -17.22
N GLU A 129 -3.20 -4.78 -16.67
CA GLU A 129 -4.36 -5.17 -15.87
C GLU A 129 -5.36 -5.97 -16.75
N PRO A 130 -5.58 -7.26 -16.47
CA PRO A 130 -6.49 -8.07 -17.27
C PRO A 130 -7.96 -7.75 -16.96
N ASP A 131 -8.88 -8.15 -17.83
CA ASP A 131 -10.29 -8.21 -17.47
C ASP A 131 -10.51 -9.32 -16.43
N PRO A 132 -11.22 -9.05 -15.34
CA PRO A 132 -11.55 -10.08 -14.38
C PRO A 132 -12.26 -11.26 -15.05
N PRO A 133 -12.01 -12.50 -14.58
CA PRO A 133 -12.72 -13.69 -15.10
C PRO A 133 -14.24 -13.55 -14.94
N ALA A 134 -14.97 -14.31 -15.72
CA ALA A 134 -16.45 -14.32 -15.66
C ALA A 134 -17.01 -15.11 -14.46
N GLY A 135 -16.16 -15.88 -13.79
CA GLY A 135 -16.49 -16.69 -12.62
C GLY A 135 -15.47 -17.79 -12.37
N PRO A 136 -15.61 -18.58 -11.29
CA PRO A 136 -14.63 -19.57 -10.86
C PRO A 136 -14.44 -20.75 -11.85
N SER A 137 -15.35 -20.94 -12.80
CA SER A 137 -15.21 -21.93 -13.87
C SER A 137 -14.30 -21.50 -15.02
N ASP A 138 -13.92 -20.21 -15.08
CA ASP A 138 -13.00 -19.68 -16.10
C ASP A 138 -11.55 -19.89 -15.66
N THR A 139 -11.09 -21.14 -15.68
CA THR A 139 -9.84 -21.61 -15.05
C THR A 139 -8.60 -21.52 -15.94
N ASN A 140 -8.75 -21.23 -17.24
CA ASN A 140 -7.66 -21.23 -18.20
C ASN A 140 -7.25 -19.81 -18.63
N ARG A 141 -7.39 -18.85 -17.75
CA ARG A 141 -7.01 -17.45 -18.01
C ARG A 141 -5.54 -17.25 -17.72
N HIS A 142 -4.88 -16.56 -18.64
CA HIS A 142 -3.47 -16.24 -18.56
C HIS A 142 -3.27 -14.78 -18.93
N VAL A 143 -2.29 -14.15 -18.29
CA VAL A 143 -1.77 -12.84 -18.64
C VAL A 143 -0.25 -12.89 -18.56
N ALA A 144 0.44 -12.35 -19.56
CA ALA A 144 1.90 -12.30 -19.54
C ALA A 144 2.39 -11.13 -18.70
N ALA A 145 3.38 -11.38 -17.86
CA ALA A 145 4.18 -10.28 -17.31
C ALA A 145 4.95 -9.61 -18.46
N ILE A 146 4.79 -8.29 -18.58
CA ILE A 146 5.51 -7.50 -19.59
C ILE A 146 6.88 -7.06 -19.10
N ASP A 147 7.11 -7.16 -17.79
CA ASP A 147 8.38 -6.85 -17.14
C ASP A 147 8.56 -7.64 -15.84
N ALA A 148 9.83 -7.85 -15.47
CA ALA A 148 10.27 -8.45 -14.21
C ALA A 148 11.44 -7.62 -13.65
N ILE A 149 11.09 -6.56 -12.94
CA ILE A 149 12.02 -5.56 -12.43
C ILE A 149 12.76 -6.14 -11.23
N ARG A 150 14.06 -6.39 -11.36
CA ARG A 150 14.87 -6.81 -10.23
C ARG A 150 15.31 -5.59 -9.43
N LEU A 151 15.08 -5.66 -8.11
CA LEU A 151 15.44 -4.63 -7.15
C LEU A 151 16.49 -5.17 -6.19
N ARG A 152 17.43 -4.34 -5.77
CA ARG A 152 18.37 -4.67 -4.68
C ARG A 152 18.42 -3.53 -3.68
N TYR A 153 18.56 -3.86 -2.42
CA TYR A 153 18.77 -2.88 -1.37
C TYR A 153 20.19 -2.30 -1.43
N PRO A 154 20.39 -1.03 -1.02
CA PRO A 154 21.71 -0.37 -1.10
C PRO A 154 22.70 -0.87 -0.03
N ASP A 155 22.21 -1.49 1.03
CA ASP A 155 22.98 -1.93 2.20
C ASP A 155 23.05 -3.46 2.31
N HIS A 156 21.97 -4.10 2.69
CA HIS A 156 21.85 -5.56 2.86
C HIS A 156 20.42 -6.01 2.53
N PRO A 157 20.18 -7.31 2.34
CA PRO A 157 18.83 -7.84 2.15
C PRO A 157 17.89 -7.46 3.30
N HIS A 158 16.63 -7.18 2.97
CA HIS A 158 15.55 -6.90 3.91
C HIS A 158 14.34 -7.73 3.55
N ASP A 159 13.60 -8.13 4.57
CA ASP A 159 12.24 -8.58 4.43
C ASP A 159 11.32 -7.38 4.17
N ALA A 160 10.47 -7.45 3.17
CA ALA A 160 9.57 -6.36 2.80
C ALA A 160 8.18 -6.88 2.45
N GLU A 161 7.16 -6.15 2.89
CA GLU A 161 5.77 -6.56 2.82
C GLU A 161 4.86 -5.49 2.18
N GLY A 162 5.42 -4.34 1.83
CA GLY A 162 4.62 -3.28 1.25
C GLY A 162 5.17 -2.81 -0.08
N LEU A 163 4.30 -2.75 -1.10
CA LEU A 163 4.58 -2.24 -2.43
C LEU A 163 3.55 -1.20 -2.83
N ALA A 164 3.99 -0.04 -3.31
CA ALA A 164 3.11 0.94 -3.93
C ALA A 164 3.76 1.54 -5.17
N VAL A 165 2.94 2.11 -6.04
CA VAL A 165 3.38 2.76 -7.28
C VAL A 165 2.83 4.18 -7.31
N THR A 166 3.71 5.16 -7.47
CA THR A 166 3.32 6.57 -7.60
C THR A 166 2.72 6.86 -8.98
N ALA A 167 2.02 7.98 -9.12
CA ALA A 167 1.42 8.39 -10.40
C ALA A 167 2.44 8.58 -11.52
N ASP A 168 3.71 8.85 -11.19
CA ASP A 168 4.82 8.94 -12.14
C ASP A 168 5.54 7.59 -12.39
N GLY A 169 5.02 6.49 -11.83
CA GLY A 169 5.54 5.13 -12.05
C GLY A 169 6.73 4.73 -11.18
N ARG A 170 7.04 5.50 -10.13
CA ARG A 170 8.09 5.15 -9.18
C ARG A 170 7.60 4.07 -8.23
N LEU A 171 8.43 3.06 -7.97
CA LEU A 171 8.14 2.03 -6.98
C LEU A 171 8.51 2.52 -5.58
N LEU A 172 7.65 2.19 -4.62
CA LEU A 172 7.89 2.33 -3.18
C LEU A 172 7.82 0.95 -2.54
N VAL A 173 8.81 0.63 -1.71
CA VAL A 173 8.91 -0.65 -0.99
C VAL A 173 9.11 -0.35 0.49
N VAL A 174 8.33 -1.00 1.35
CA VAL A 174 8.44 -0.87 2.81
C VAL A 174 8.81 -2.19 3.44
N THR A 175 9.83 -2.16 4.31
CA THR A 175 10.31 -3.35 5.02
C THR A 175 9.40 -3.71 6.19
N LYS A 176 9.34 -5.01 6.52
CA LYS A 176 8.79 -5.54 7.76
C LYS A 176 9.90 -5.59 8.81
N ASP A 177 9.72 -4.89 9.92
CA ASP A 177 10.78 -4.76 10.93
C ASP A 177 10.21 -4.84 12.36
N LEU A 178 10.70 -5.81 13.12
CA LEU A 178 10.32 -6.04 14.52
C LEU A 178 10.65 -4.86 15.44
N SER A 179 11.61 -4.00 15.05
CA SER A 179 11.97 -2.80 15.83
C SER A 179 10.98 -1.65 15.73
N ALA A 180 9.89 -1.81 14.98
CA ALA A 180 8.92 -0.76 14.65
C ALA A 180 9.52 0.41 13.84
N ARG A 181 10.57 0.15 13.09
CA ARG A 181 11.31 1.11 12.26
C ARG A 181 11.32 0.65 10.82
N ALA A 182 10.12 0.41 10.26
CA ALA A 182 9.98 0.03 8.87
C ALA A 182 10.64 1.07 7.95
N ARG A 183 11.45 0.62 7.02
CA ARG A 183 12.20 1.51 6.10
C ARG A 183 11.46 1.63 4.79
N LEU A 184 11.24 2.85 4.35
CA LEU A 184 10.73 3.16 3.02
C LEU A 184 11.89 3.31 2.05
N PHE A 185 11.85 2.53 0.98
CA PHE A 185 12.74 2.64 -0.16
C PHE A 185 11.96 3.05 -1.41
N SER A 186 12.66 3.63 -2.39
CA SER A 186 12.08 3.97 -3.68
C SER A 186 13.00 3.58 -4.83
N ALA A 187 12.41 3.31 -6.00
CA ALA A 187 13.14 3.12 -7.25
C ALA A 187 12.44 3.83 -8.40
N ASN A 188 13.22 4.57 -9.19
CA ASN A 188 12.78 4.97 -10.52
C ASN A 188 13.14 3.84 -11.48
N VAL A 189 12.13 3.27 -12.11
CA VAL A 189 12.28 2.10 -12.99
C VAL A 189 12.07 2.44 -14.46
N ALA A 190 11.89 3.71 -14.79
CA ALA A 190 11.77 4.15 -16.17
C ALA A 190 13.06 3.86 -16.96
N GLY A 191 12.95 3.08 -18.03
CA GLY A 191 14.09 2.74 -18.90
C GLY A 191 15.15 1.86 -18.23
N HIS A 192 14.80 1.13 -17.17
CA HIS A 192 15.74 0.16 -16.56
C HIS A 192 16.10 -0.94 -17.57
N GLY A 193 17.30 -1.48 -17.45
CA GLY A 193 17.74 -2.61 -18.25
C GLY A 193 17.63 -3.94 -17.49
N SER A 194 18.37 -4.97 -17.94
CA SER A 194 18.36 -6.30 -17.31
C SER A 194 19.10 -6.36 -15.96
N ALA A 195 19.89 -5.34 -15.62
CA ALA A 195 20.61 -5.29 -14.34
C ALA A 195 19.64 -4.90 -13.20
N PRO A 196 19.85 -5.40 -11.96
CA PRO A 196 19.05 -4.99 -10.83
C PRO A 196 19.13 -3.47 -10.58
N VAL A 197 17.96 -2.84 -10.39
CA VAL A 197 17.86 -1.44 -9.97
C VAL A 197 18.15 -1.35 -8.48
N THR A 198 19.09 -0.47 -8.10
CA THR A 198 19.37 -0.23 -6.68
C THR A 198 18.31 0.69 -6.09
N LEU A 199 17.65 0.22 -5.05
CA LEU A 199 16.71 1.01 -4.26
C LEU A 199 17.43 2.18 -3.56
N SER A 200 16.73 3.30 -3.44
CA SER A 200 17.18 4.47 -2.65
C SER A 200 16.40 4.53 -1.35
N ALA A 201 17.10 4.62 -0.23
CA ALA A 201 16.45 4.83 1.06
C ALA A 201 15.80 6.23 1.09
N VAL A 202 14.53 6.30 1.49
CA VAL A 202 13.77 7.55 1.61
C VAL A 202 13.73 8.00 3.05
N CYS A 203 13.14 7.19 3.93
CA CYS A 203 12.94 7.50 5.33
C CYS A 203 12.72 6.24 6.18
N THR A 204 12.50 6.43 7.47
CA THR A 204 12.05 5.40 8.40
C THR A 204 10.67 5.75 8.91
N LEU A 205 9.70 4.86 8.69
CA LEU A 205 8.37 4.95 9.26
C LEU A 205 8.43 4.50 10.72
N GLN A 206 8.02 5.36 11.63
CA GLN A 206 7.97 5.02 13.05
C GLN A 206 6.58 4.50 13.40
N ILE A 207 6.46 3.18 13.54
CA ILE A 207 5.22 2.51 13.90
C ILE A 207 5.16 2.37 15.43
N ALA A 208 4.47 3.27 16.09
CA ALA A 208 4.41 3.32 17.55
C ALA A 208 3.20 2.56 18.11
N VAL A 209 3.21 1.24 18.05
CA VAL A 209 2.11 0.42 18.58
C VAL A 209 2.63 -0.73 19.45
N ASN A 210 1.87 -1.09 20.46
CA ASN A 210 2.00 -2.29 21.28
C ASN A 210 0.66 -3.07 21.18
N PRO A 211 0.62 -4.34 20.84
CA PRO A 211 1.62 -5.41 20.92
C PRO A 211 2.54 -5.51 19.68
N ILE A 212 3.50 -6.45 19.70
CA ILE A 212 4.50 -6.64 18.63
C ILE A 212 3.88 -6.75 17.23
N ARG A 213 2.77 -7.47 17.07
CA ARG A 213 2.05 -7.59 15.79
C ARG A 213 1.57 -6.23 15.23
N GLY A 214 1.29 -5.26 16.08
CA GLY A 214 0.98 -3.90 15.66
C GLY A 214 2.18 -3.07 15.18
N ARG A 215 3.38 -3.64 15.17
CA ARG A 215 4.61 -2.99 14.68
C ARG A 215 5.05 -3.49 13.31
N LEU A 216 4.56 -4.66 12.90
CA LEU A 216 4.92 -5.29 11.64
C LEU A 216 4.05 -4.71 10.54
N VAL A 217 4.69 -3.99 9.62
CA VAL A 217 4.02 -3.54 8.39
C VAL A 217 3.77 -4.76 7.53
N THR A 218 2.55 -4.86 7.00
CA THR A 218 2.07 -5.96 6.15
C THR A 218 1.56 -5.48 4.79
N GLY A 219 1.47 -4.18 4.57
CA GLY A 219 1.07 -3.60 3.30
C GLY A 219 1.11 -2.09 3.31
N ILE A 220 1.15 -1.46 2.15
CA ILE A 220 1.12 -0.01 2.00
C ILE A 220 0.18 0.44 0.89
N ALA A 221 -0.34 1.66 0.99
CA ALA A 221 -1.11 2.28 -0.07
C ALA A 221 -0.81 3.77 -0.18
N ILE A 222 -0.82 4.31 -1.39
CA ILE A 222 -0.70 5.74 -1.65
C ILE A 222 -2.09 6.33 -1.85
N SER A 223 -2.37 7.48 -1.18
CA SER A 223 -3.63 8.19 -1.42
C SER A 223 -3.72 8.69 -2.87
N PRO A 224 -4.95 8.76 -3.44
CA PRO A 224 -5.13 9.19 -4.83
C PRO A 224 -4.56 10.58 -5.14
N ASP A 225 -4.49 11.46 -4.16
CA ASP A 225 -3.88 12.80 -4.28
C ASP A 225 -2.35 12.79 -4.13
N GLN A 226 -1.74 11.62 -3.93
CA GLN A 226 -0.29 11.42 -3.78
C GLN A 226 0.34 12.16 -2.58
N HIS A 227 -0.44 12.52 -1.56
CA HIS A 227 0.08 13.23 -0.39
C HIS A 227 0.34 12.32 0.82
N TRP A 228 -0.32 11.16 0.87
CA TRP A 228 -0.28 10.26 2.02
C TRP A 228 0.15 8.86 1.64
N LEU A 229 1.00 8.27 2.46
CA LEU A 229 1.30 6.86 2.50
C LEU A 229 0.57 6.25 3.70
N LEU A 230 -0.31 5.29 3.45
CA LEU A 230 -0.82 4.42 4.50
C LEU A 230 0.13 3.24 4.68
N ALA A 231 0.44 2.92 5.92
CA ALA A 231 1.09 1.68 6.29
C ALA A 231 0.13 0.87 7.16
N ARG A 232 -0.17 -0.34 6.73
CA ARG A 232 -0.96 -1.31 7.46
C ARG A 232 -0.04 -2.17 8.31
N THR A 233 -0.51 -2.50 9.49
CA THR A 233 0.02 -3.60 10.32
C THR A 233 -1.07 -4.65 10.49
N TYR A 234 -0.76 -5.76 11.14
CA TYR A 234 -1.79 -6.77 11.44
C TYR A 234 -3.04 -6.22 12.14
N VAL A 235 -2.95 -5.09 12.84
CA VAL A 235 -4.03 -4.60 13.71
C VAL A 235 -4.36 -3.12 13.54
N SER A 236 -3.61 -2.36 12.74
CA SER A 236 -3.78 -0.90 12.66
C SER A 236 -3.36 -0.32 11.31
N ILE A 237 -3.89 0.88 11.02
CA ILE A 237 -3.49 1.73 9.90
C ILE A 237 -2.77 2.96 10.44
N HIS A 238 -1.66 3.30 9.83
CA HIS A 238 -0.87 4.50 10.08
C HIS A 238 -0.79 5.32 8.80
N ALA A 239 -0.87 6.65 8.92
CA ALA A 239 -0.71 7.55 7.78
C ALA A 239 0.54 8.41 7.95
N PHE A 240 1.33 8.48 6.90
CA PHE A 240 2.57 9.25 6.81
C PHE A 240 2.51 10.20 5.62
N ALA A 241 3.16 11.35 5.74
CA ALA A 241 3.35 12.21 4.59
C ALA A 241 4.15 11.48 3.51
N LEU A 242 3.70 11.57 2.26
CA LEU A 242 4.41 11.03 1.11
C LEU A 242 5.43 12.06 0.61
N ASP A 243 6.43 12.33 1.43
CA ASP A 243 7.57 13.19 1.13
C ASP A 243 8.85 12.62 1.77
N SER A 244 9.97 13.31 1.67
CA SER A 244 11.25 12.85 2.24
C SER A 244 11.28 12.81 3.77
N THR A 245 10.32 13.42 4.44
CA THR A 245 10.25 13.44 5.91
C THR A 245 9.51 12.25 6.47
N CYS A 246 8.55 11.71 5.72
CA CYS A 246 7.61 10.67 6.16
C CYS A 246 7.02 10.99 7.54
N ALA A 247 6.67 12.25 7.74
CA ALA A 247 6.13 12.69 9.01
C ALA A 247 4.79 11.97 9.27
N PRO A 248 4.60 11.36 10.45
CA PRO A 248 3.34 10.72 10.77
C PRO A 248 2.23 11.78 10.90
N LEU A 249 1.03 11.43 10.40
CA LEU A 249 -0.15 12.30 10.51
C LEU A 249 -0.53 12.51 11.98
N VAL A 250 -0.45 11.46 12.78
CA VAL A 250 -0.65 11.46 14.22
C VAL A 250 0.58 10.84 14.88
N ARG A 251 1.19 11.56 15.82
CA ARG A 251 2.48 11.19 16.42
C ARG A 251 2.45 9.92 17.28
N GLU A 252 1.27 9.42 17.68
CA GLU A 252 1.25 8.46 18.78
C GLU A 252 0.79 7.07 18.40
N THR A 253 -0.33 6.88 17.77
CA THR A 253 -0.84 5.54 17.48
C THR A 253 -1.60 5.52 16.17
N GLY A 254 -1.43 4.45 15.39
CA GLY A 254 -2.30 4.18 14.27
C GLY A 254 -3.76 3.96 14.71
N VAL A 255 -4.67 4.00 13.78
CA VAL A 255 -6.07 3.64 14.02
C VAL A 255 -6.18 2.12 14.07
N VAL A 256 -6.68 1.60 15.18
CA VAL A 256 -6.95 0.16 15.32
C VAL A 256 -8.06 -0.24 14.36
N ILE A 257 -7.84 -1.32 13.64
CA ILE A 257 -8.82 -1.88 12.70
C ILE A 257 -9.95 -2.51 13.53
N PRO A 258 -11.22 -2.07 13.34
CA PRO A 258 -12.32 -2.51 14.20
C PRO A 258 -12.79 -3.95 13.93
N VAL A 259 -12.47 -4.52 12.77
CA VAL A 259 -12.78 -5.93 12.46
C VAL A 259 -11.66 -6.82 12.98
N ILE A 260 -12.05 -7.91 13.64
CA ILE A 260 -11.08 -8.91 14.09
C ILE A 260 -10.67 -9.74 12.88
N GLU A 261 -9.42 -9.54 12.48
CA GLU A 261 -8.77 -10.29 11.40
C GLU A 261 -7.78 -11.28 12.01
N SER A 262 -7.69 -12.44 11.41
CA SER A 262 -6.72 -13.45 11.83
C SER A 262 -5.29 -12.98 11.64
N GLN A 263 -5.03 -12.49 10.43
CA GLN A 263 -3.75 -11.97 9.98
C GLN A 263 -4.04 -10.97 8.86
N GLY A 264 -4.03 -9.70 9.20
CA GLY A 264 -4.35 -8.63 8.28
C GLY A 264 -3.16 -8.27 7.40
N GLU A 265 -3.31 -8.27 6.07
CA GLU A 265 -2.21 -8.11 5.13
C GLU A 265 -2.43 -6.93 4.17
N GLY A 266 -3.21 -7.10 3.12
CA GLY A 266 -3.34 -6.13 2.05
C GLY A 266 -4.12 -4.86 2.43
N VAL A 267 -3.70 -3.71 1.92
CA VAL A 267 -4.42 -2.44 1.98
C VAL A 267 -4.31 -1.69 0.66
N SER A 268 -5.41 -1.10 0.19
CA SER A 268 -5.39 -0.22 -0.97
C SER A 268 -6.47 0.85 -0.87
N PHE A 269 -6.27 1.98 -1.56
CA PHE A 269 -7.35 2.96 -1.74
C PHE A 269 -8.34 2.48 -2.81
N ASP A 270 -9.64 2.56 -2.49
CA ASP A 270 -10.77 2.30 -3.39
C ASP A 270 -11.59 3.59 -3.59
N GLY A 271 -10.93 4.64 -3.98
CA GLY A 271 -11.45 5.99 -4.12
C GLY A 271 -10.79 6.99 -3.16
N PRO A 272 -11.24 8.26 -3.16
CA PRO A 272 -10.56 9.32 -2.40
C PRO A 272 -10.70 9.19 -0.87
N ASP A 273 -11.78 8.57 -0.41
CA ASP A 273 -12.15 8.47 1.00
C ASP A 273 -12.46 7.03 1.45
N ARG A 274 -12.08 6.04 0.65
CA ARG A 274 -12.30 4.62 0.96
C ARG A 274 -11.03 3.82 0.82
N ILE A 275 -10.90 2.81 1.67
CA ILE A 275 -9.88 1.79 1.58
C ILE A 275 -10.51 0.41 1.59
N VAL A 276 -9.86 -0.53 0.93
CA VAL A 276 -10.11 -1.96 0.98
C VAL A 276 -8.93 -2.65 1.67
N MET A 277 -9.22 -3.66 2.46
CA MET A 277 -8.23 -4.47 3.17
C MET A 277 -8.58 -5.95 3.03
N THR A 278 -7.55 -6.80 3.04
CA THR A 278 -7.69 -8.26 3.05
C THR A 278 -6.90 -8.88 4.17
N SER A 279 -7.25 -10.09 4.56
CA SER A 279 -6.50 -10.87 5.55
C SER A 279 -6.31 -12.30 5.07
N GLU A 280 -5.34 -12.97 5.63
CA GLU A 280 -5.22 -14.41 5.51
C GLU A 280 -6.32 -15.15 6.28
N ARG A 281 -6.49 -16.44 5.97
CA ARG A 281 -7.42 -17.34 6.65
C ARG A 281 -7.02 -17.56 8.12
N GLY A 282 -5.76 -17.80 8.38
CA GLY A 282 -5.14 -17.93 9.69
C GLY A 282 -5.99 -18.73 10.71
N ALA A 283 -5.94 -18.34 11.97
CA ALA A 283 -6.60 -19.03 13.07
C ALA A 283 -8.14 -18.92 13.06
N THR A 284 -8.73 -17.95 12.37
CA THR A 284 -10.20 -17.82 12.23
C THR A 284 -10.77 -18.81 11.21
N GLY A 285 -9.92 -19.41 10.38
CA GLY A 285 -10.32 -20.31 9.29
C GLY A 285 -10.89 -19.60 8.07
N HIS A 286 -10.92 -18.26 8.05
CA HIS A 286 -11.51 -17.46 6.97
C HIS A 286 -10.63 -16.26 6.63
N ALA A 287 -10.21 -16.18 5.37
CA ALA A 287 -9.70 -14.95 4.80
C ALA A 287 -10.88 -13.97 4.60
N ILE A 288 -10.70 -12.69 4.87
CA ILE A 288 -11.75 -11.70 4.72
C ILE A 288 -11.32 -10.53 3.83
N ILE A 289 -12.32 -9.89 3.24
CA ILE A 289 -12.20 -8.58 2.61
C ILE A 289 -13.06 -7.59 3.42
N SER A 290 -12.52 -6.42 3.72
CA SER A 290 -13.21 -5.39 4.49
C SER A 290 -13.02 -4.04 3.81
N ARG A 291 -14.10 -3.22 3.75
CA ARG A 291 -14.01 -1.86 3.22
C ARG A 291 -14.33 -0.84 4.32
N TYR A 292 -13.57 0.23 4.30
CA TYR A 292 -13.73 1.31 5.27
C TYR A 292 -13.78 2.66 4.57
N ARG A 293 -14.57 3.57 5.13
CA ARG A 293 -14.33 5.00 4.93
C ARG A 293 -13.17 5.43 5.81
N ILE A 294 -12.25 6.20 5.21
CA ILE A 294 -11.13 6.80 5.89
C ILE A 294 -11.31 8.32 5.93
N GLU A 295 -11.21 8.90 7.11
CA GLU A 295 -11.39 10.33 7.37
C GLU A 295 -10.17 10.87 8.12
N GLY A 296 -9.91 12.17 7.99
CA GLY A 296 -8.82 12.82 8.70
C GLY A 296 -7.50 12.89 7.90
N LEU A 297 -7.45 12.37 6.67
CA LEU A 297 -6.38 12.67 5.72
C LEU A 297 -6.63 14.10 5.22
N GLY A 298 -6.04 15.11 5.89
CA GLY A 298 -6.18 16.51 5.49
C GLY A 298 -5.55 16.79 4.13
N ALA A 299 -6.08 17.80 3.40
CA ALA A 299 -5.39 18.36 2.24
C ALA A 299 -4.05 18.98 2.68
N ARG A 300 -2.99 18.73 1.93
CA ARG A 300 -1.67 19.36 2.09
C ARG A 300 -1.40 20.38 1.02
#